data_9b48206897f84fb3d7da77b2260d152b
#
_entry.id   9b48206897f84fb3d7da77b2260d152b
#
_cell.length_a   1.000
_cell.length_b   1.000
_cell.length_c   1.000
_cell.angle_alpha   90.00
_cell.angle_beta   90.00
_cell.angle_gamma   90.00
#
_symmetry.space_group_name_H-M   'P 1'
#
loop_
_entity.id
_entity.type
_entity.pdbx_description
1 polymer ?
#
loop_
_entity_poly.entity_id
_entity_poly.type
_entity_poly.pdbx_seq_one_letter_code
_entity_poly.pdbx_strand_id
1 'polypeptide(L)'
;MGVIKHIQEIVVMTMATDFFPQRPDAHPMIYAYEDTNPQYQGLLKVGYTAIDVDKRVAQQYPTKRPDGSVPYRIVYRESAMYPDGSSFTDHDVHRVLKRKQITGMGGEWFRCTVDDVRAAVLAVKNHTANVENRVN
;
A
#
# COMPACT_ATOMS: atom_id res chain seq x y z
N MET A 1 -23.07 40.44 8.39
CA MET A 1 -22.16 39.93 7.90
C MET A 1 -22.06 38.55 7.93
N GLY A 2 -22.85 37.91 8.55
CA GLY A 2 -22.77 36.49 8.54
C GLY A 2 -22.72 35.88 7.17
N VAL A 3 -23.52 36.43 6.27
CA VAL A 3 -23.59 35.82 4.96
C VAL A 3 -22.27 35.95 4.22
N ILE A 4 -21.75 37.13 4.17
CA ILE A 4 -20.53 37.33 3.47
C ILE A 4 -19.43 36.58 4.16
N LYS A 5 -19.44 36.65 5.47
CA LYS A 5 -18.47 35.96 6.19
C LYS A 5 -18.58 34.49 5.91
N HIS A 6 -19.80 34.01 5.86
CA HIS A 6 -20.03 32.62 5.61
C HIS A 6 -19.48 32.24 4.24
N ILE A 7 -19.70 33.08 3.26
CA ILE A 7 -19.25 32.79 1.94
C ILE A 7 -17.74 32.78 1.91
N GLN A 8 -17.13 33.71 2.61
CA GLN A 8 -15.71 33.72 2.63
C GLN A 8 -15.17 32.52 3.32
N GLU A 9 -15.82 32.12 4.37
CA GLU A 9 -15.37 30.94 5.06
C GLU A 9 -15.46 29.74 4.17
N ILE A 10 -16.51 29.64 3.40
CA ILE A 10 -16.65 28.53 2.51
C ILE A 10 -15.54 28.55 1.48
N VAL A 11 -15.26 29.69 0.94
CA VAL A 11 -14.21 29.78 -0.05
C VAL A 11 -12.87 29.41 0.54
N VAL A 12 -12.58 29.92 1.70
CA VAL A 12 -11.33 29.63 2.32
C VAL A 12 -11.23 28.17 2.65
N MET A 13 -12.29 27.61 3.16
CA MET A 13 -12.28 26.21 3.48
C MET A 13 -12.12 25.36 2.24
N THR A 14 -12.77 25.76 1.18
CA THR A 14 -12.65 25.01 -0.05
C THR A 14 -11.23 25.04 -0.57
N MET A 15 -10.62 26.20 -0.51
CA MET A 15 -9.27 26.30 -0.97
C MET A 15 -8.35 25.51 -0.09
N ALA A 16 -8.56 25.62 1.20
CA ALA A 16 -7.74 24.86 2.11
C ALA A 16 -7.93 23.39 1.85
N THR A 17 -9.15 22.99 1.61
CA THR A 17 -9.41 21.60 1.34
C THR A 17 -8.74 21.16 0.07
N ASP A 18 -8.74 22.01 -0.92
CA ASP A 18 -8.10 21.68 -2.17
C ASP A 18 -6.61 21.55 -1.99
N PHE A 19 -6.05 22.39 -1.17
CA PHE A 19 -4.67 22.28 -0.94
C PHE A 19 -4.36 21.11 -0.09
N PHE A 20 -5.24 20.80 0.79
CA PHE A 20 -5.00 19.76 1.65
C PHE A 20 -5.31 18.61 0.90
N PRO A 21 -4.54 17.87 0.65
CA PRO A 21 -4.75 16.76 -0.11
C PRO A 21 -5.73 15.86 0.40
N GLN A 22 -6.61 16.40 1.04
CA GLN A 22 -7.57 15.65 1.31
C GLN A 22 -8.09 15.24 0.19
N ARG A 23 -7.89 14.31 -0.27
CA ARG A 23 -8.51 13.56 -1.14
C ARG A 23 -9.27 12.62 -0.41
N PRO A 24 -10.54 12.88 -0.15
CA PRO A 24 -11.38 12.02 0.64
C PRO A 24 -11.40 10.60 0.12
N ASP A 25 -11.12 10.44 -1.13
CA ASP A 25 -11.13 9.11 -1.72
C ASP A 25 -9.75 8.52 -1.83
N ALA A 26 -8.78 9.13 -1.22
CA ALA A 26 -7.45 8.57 -1.24
C ALA A 26 -7.35 7.50 -0.17
N HIS A 27 -7.02 6.31 -0.56
CA HIS A 27 -6.91 5.20 0.35
C HIS A 27 -5.59 4.50 0.15
N PRO A 28 -4.57 4.89 0.90
CA PRO A 28 -3.27 4.23 0.76
C PRO A 28 -3.39 2.76 1.13
N MET A 29 -2.86 1.91 0.28
CA MET A 29 -2.99 0.47 0.43
C MET A 29 -1.65 -0.21 0.27
N ILE A 30 -1.47 -1.28 1.02
CA ILE A 30 -0.41 -2.24 0.77
C ILE A 30 -1.07 -3.38 -0.02
N TYR A 31 -0.38 -3.86 -1.03
CA TYR A 31 -0.90 -4.99 -1.80
C TYR A 31 0.21 -5.97 -2.06
N ALA A 32 -0.17 -7.18 -2.39
CA ALA A 32 0.78 -8.17 -2.85
C ALA A 32 0.15 -8.93 -4.00
N TYR A 33 0.96 -9.27 -4.99
CA TYR A 33 0.47 -10.07 -6.09
C TYR A 33 1.53 -11.06 -6.53
N GLU A 34 1.10 -12.09 -7.21
CA GLU A 34 2.00 -13.07 -7.79
C GLU A 34 1.91 -12.96 -9.30
N ASP A 35 3.01 -13.27 -9.96
CA ASP A 35 3.01 -13.39 -11.41
C ASP A 35 2.65 -14.85 -11.68
N THR A 36 1.77 -15.09 -12.64
CA THR A 36 1.30 -16.45 -12.88
C THR A 36 2.26 -17.28 -13.72
N ASN A 37 3.37 -16.71 -14.15
CA ASN A 37 4.38 -17.49 -14.87
C ASN A 37 5.02 -18.47 -13.89
N PRO A 38 5.06 -19.76 -14.21
CA PRO A 38 5.59 -20.76 -13.28
C PRO A 38 6.99 -20.50 -12.77
N GLN A 39 7.81 -19.78 -13.54
CA GLN A 39 9.18 -19.54 -13.08
C GLN A 39 9.22 -18.57 -11.90
N TYR A 40 8.11 -17.89 -11.63
CA TYR A 40 8.07 -16.95 -10.50
C TYR A 40 7.25 -17.51 -9.34
N GLN A 41 7.00 -18.80 -9.35
CA GLN A 41 6.21 -19.42 -8.31
C GLN A 41 6.89 -19.22 -6.96
N GLY A 42 6.10 -18.93 -5.96
CA GLY A 42 6.62 -18.71 -4.60
C GLY A 42 7.08 -17.29 -4.34
N LEU A 43 6.96 -16.41 -5.33
CA LEU A 43 7.36 -15.02 -5.16
C LEU A 43 6.13 -14.12 -5.12
N LEU A 44 6.17 -13.15 -4.24
CA LEU A 44 5.13 -12.11 -4.19
C LEU A 44 5.78 -10.76 -4.31
N LYS A 45 5.15 -9.90 -5.07
CA LYS A 45 5.56 -8.50 -5.10
C LYS A 45 4.72 -7.76 -4.08
N VAL A 46 5.39 -7.06 -3.18
CA VAL A 46 4.73 -6.33 -2.11
C VAL A 46 4.90 -4.85 -2.37
N GLY A 47 3.80 -4.18 -2.59
CA GLY A 47 3.86 -2.78 -3.01
C GLY A 47 2.88 -1.90 -2.26
N TYR A 48 2.93 -0.63 -2.60
CA TYR A 48 2.11 0.42 -2.00
C TYR A 48 1.49 1.24 -3.10
N THR A 49 0.28 1.69 -2.89
CA THR A 49 -0.34 2.61 -3.82
C THR A 49 -1.32 3.52 -3.09
N ALA A 50 -1.43 4.74 -3.57
CA ALA A 50 -2.45 5.66 -3.08
C ALA A 50 -3.65 5.68 -4.03
N ILE A 51 -3.60 4.91 -5.11
CA ILE A 51 -4.71 4.80 -6.03
C ILE A 51 -5.27 3.39 -5.94
N ASP A 52 -6.27 3.11 -6.75
CA ASP A 52 -6.87 1.79 -6.77
C ASP A 52 -5.82 0.71 -7.04
N VAL A 53 -5.82 -0.34 -6.23
CA VAL A 53 -4.83 -1.41 -6.34
C VAL A 53 -4.89 -2.07 -7.71
N ASP A 54 -6.09 -2.34 -8.21
CA ASP A 54 -6.22 -2.99 -9.52
C ASP A 54 -5.59 -2.15 -10.61
N LYS A 55 -5.80 -0.85 -10.56
CA LYS A 55 -5.21 0.02 -11.57
C LYS A 55 -3.70 0.05 -11.42
N ARG A 56 -3.23 0.10 -10.21
CA ARG A 56 -1.79 0.19 -9.97
C ARG A 56 -1.07 -1.04 -10.50
N VAL A 57 -1.61 -2.21 -10.21
CA VAL A 57 -0.98 -3.44 -10.63
C VAL A 57 -1.07 -3.56 -12.16
N ALA A 58 -2.21 -3.17 -12.74
CA ALA A 58 -2.35 -3.22 -14.18
C ALA A 58 -1.32 -2.34 -14.89
N GLN A 59 -0.92 -1.24 -14.28
CA GLN A 59 0.10 -0.37 -14.87
C GLN A 59 1.44 -1.07 -15.00
N GLN A 60 1.67 -2.09 -14.20
CA GLN A 60 2.93 -2.82 -14.25
C GLN A 60 2.92 -3.89 -15.32
N TYR A 61 1.75 -4.14 -15.93
CA TYR A 61 1.59 -5.11 -16.98
C TYR A 61 0.78 -4.49 -18.12
N PRO A 62 1.37 -3.53 -18.82
CA PRO A 62 0.61 -2.76 -19.80
C PRO A 62 0.15 -3.54 -21.03
N THR A 63 0.79 -4.67 -21.30
CA THR A 63 0.43 -5.45 -22.46
C THR A 63 -0.57 -6.52 -22.04
N LYS A 64 -1.73 -6.54 -22.72
CA LYS A 64 -2.74 -7.53 -22.41
C LYS A 64 -2.61 -8.71 -23.33
N ARG A 65 -2.96 -9.88 -22.82
CA ARG A 65 -2.96 -11.07 -23.63
C ARG A 65 -4.15 -11.05 -24.58
N PRO A 66 -4.02 -11.71 -25.72
CA PRO A 66 -5.11 -11.71 -26.70
C PRO A 66 -6.44 -12.22 -26.16
N ASP A 67 -6.40 -13.14 -25.18
CA ASP A 67 -7.63 -13.69 -24.61
C ASP A 67 -8.17 -12.85 -23.48
N GLY A 68 -7.56 -11.71 -23.21
CA GLY A 68 -8.03 -10.80 -22.16
C GLY A 68 -7.56 -11.17 -20.78
N SER A 69 -6.82 -12.29 -20.61
CA SER A 69 -6.33 -12.64 -19.30
C SER A 69 -5.14 -11.78 -18.93
N VAL A 70 -4.85 -11.70 -17.64
CA VAL A 70 -3.71 -10.94 -17.16
C VAL A 70 -2.70 -11.90 -16.53
N PRO A 71 -1.40 -11.57 -16.60
CA PRO A 71 -0.38 -12.50 -16.12
C PRO A 71 -0.08 -12.36 -14.62
N TYR A 72 -1.05 -11.95 -13.84
CA TYR A 72 -0.84 -11.74 -12.41
C TYR A 72 -2.12 -12.02 -11.65
N ARG A 73 -1.99 -12.20 -10.34
CA ARG A 73 -3.14 -12.36 -9.47
C ARG A 73 -2.86 -11.62 -8.18
N ILE A 74 -3.74 -10.68 -7.83
CA ILE A 74 -3.61 -9.93 -6.59
C ILE A 74 -4.10 -10.84 -5.47
N VAL A 75 -3.24 -11.08 -4.49
CA VAL A 75 -3.55 -12.02 -3.41
C VAL A 75 -3.70 -11.36 -2.06
N TYR A 76 -3.40 -10.07 -1.94
CA TYR A 76 -3.50 -9.39 -0.65
C TYR A 76 -3.73 -7.90 -0.86
N ARG A 77 -4.60 -7.33 -0.05
CA ARG A 77 -4.86 -5.90 -0.02
C ARG A 77 -5.15 -5.53 1.42
N GLU A 78 -4.59 -4.45 1.86
CA GLU A 78 -4.83 -3.98 3.22
C GLU A 78 -4.57 -2.49 3.30
N SER A 79 -5.35 -1.79 4.11
CA SER A 79 -5.14 -0.36 4.31
C SER A 79 -3.75 -0.11 4.89
N ALA A 80 -3.09 0.91 4.37
CA ALA A 80 -1.77 1.30 4.87
C ALA A 80 -1.89 2.44 5.88
N MET A 81 -2.95 2.41 6.67
CA MET A 81 -3.20 3.46 7.65
C MET A 81 -2.95 2.95 9.05
N TYR A 82 -2.29 3.78 9.85
CA TYR A 82 -2.21 3.54 11.28
C TYR A 82 -3.54 3.94 11.92
N PRO A 83 -3.81 3.48 13.13
CA PRO A 83 -5.06 3.86 13.80
C PRO A 83 -5.20 5.37 13.99
N ASP A 84 -4.10 6.11 14.03
CA ASP A 84 -4.17 7.55 14.24
C ASP A 84 -4.41 8.31 12.94
N GLY A 85 -4.61 7.63 11.84
CA GLY A 85 -4.90 8.30 10.58
C GLY A 85 -3.69 8.58 9.70
N SER A 86 -2.50 8.41 10.21
CA SER A 86 -1.32 8.55 9.37
C SER A 86 -1.13 7.25 8.58
N SER A 87 -0.22 7.26 7.64
CA SER A 87 -0.03 6.09 6.79
C SER A 87 1.41 5.64 6.79
N PHE A 88 1.63 4.41 6.37
CA PHE A 88 2.95 3.85 6.17
C PHE A 88 3.05 3.38 4.73
N THR A 89 4.21 2.92 4.32
CA THR A 89 4.41 2.50 2.95
C THR A 89 4.94 1.08 2.90
N ASP A 90 5.13 0.57 1.70
CA ASP A 90 5.68 -0.75 1.51
C ASP A 90 7.10 -0.86 2.06
N HIS A 91 7.82 0.25 2.18
CA HIS A 91 9.18 0.18 2.72
C HIS A 91 9.16 -0.31 4.18
N ASP A 92 8.16 0.11 4.93
CA ASP A 92 8.03 -0.36 6.31
C ASP A 92 7.77 -1.85 6.35
N VAL A 93 6.93 -2.32 5.45
CA VAL A 93 6.60 -3.75 5.38
C VAL A 93 7.82 -4.54 4.92
N HIS A 94 8.53 -4.03 3.92
CA HIS A 94 9.75 -4.68 3.42
C HIS A 94 10.78 -4.82 4.53
N ARG A 95 10.87 -3.80 5.38
CA ARG A 95 11.83 -3.84 6.48
C ARG A 95 11.52 -4.96 7.45
N VAL A 96 10.24 -5.16 7.75
CA VAL A 96 9.84 -6.24 8.64
C VAL A 96 10.11 -7.60 7.99
N LEU A 97 9.80 -7.73 6.71
CA LEU A 97 10.06 -9.00 6.02
C LEU A 97 11.55 -9.33 6.05
N LYS A 98 12.40 -8.34 5.80
CA LYS A 98 13.84 -8.58 5.82
C LYS A 98 14.32 -8.92 7.21
N ARG A 99 13.74 -8.29 8.22
CA ARG A 99 14.12 -8.58 9.59
C ARG A 99 13.79 -9.99 9.99
N LYS A 100 12.75 -10.55 9.40
CA LYS A 100 12.38 -11.93 9.65
C LYS A 100 13.13 -12.87 8.72
N GLN A 101 14.14 -12.35 8.04
CA GLN A 101 15.00 -13.13 7.17
C GLN A 101 14.27 -13.72 5.97
N ILE A 102 13.22 -13.07 5.54
CA ILE A 102 12.53 -13.47 4.33
C ILE A 102 13.31 -12.92 3.15
N THR A 103 13.63 -13.79 2.22
CA THR A 103 14.53 -13.45 1.13
C THR A 103 13.90 -12.49 0.16
N GLY A 104 14.56 -11.34 -0.02
CA GLY A 104 14.21 -10.42 -1.09
C GLY A 104 14.90 -10.84 -2.36
N MET A 105 14.17 -10.74 -3.46
CA MET A 105 14.67 -11.17 -4.75
C MET A 105 14.99 -9.99 -5.66
N GLY A 106 15.09 -8.80 -5.08
CA GLY A 106 15.31 -7.60 -5.87
C GLY A 106 14.03 -6.85 -6.07
N GLY A 107 14.12 -5.52 -6.10
CA GLY A 107 12.94 -4.69 -6.20
C GLY A 107 12.03 -4.93 -5.01
N GLU A 108 10.78 -5.15 -5.30
CA GLU A 108 9.79 -5.37 -4.24
C GLU A 108 9.33 -6.83 -4.22
N TRP A 109 10.12 -7.74 -4.77
CA TRP A 109 9.76 -9.15 -4.82
C TRP A 109 10.38 -9.90 -3.65
N PHE A 110 9.57 -10.76 -3.04
CA PHE A 110 10.01 -11.54 -1.89
C PHE A 110 9.56 -12.99 -2.02
N ARG A 111 10.42 -13.89 -1.60
CA ARG A 111 10.03 -15.30 -1.57
C ARG A 111 9.29 -15.50 -0.26
N CYS A 112 7.99 -15.40 -0.30
CA CYS A 112 7.16 -15.43 0.91
C CYS A 112 5.74 -15.84 0.57
N THR A 113 4.94 -15.99 1.61
CA THR A 113 3.53 -16.33 1.48
C THR A 113 2.66 -15.13 1.83
N VAL A 114 1.38 -15.21 1.53
CA VAL A 114 0.43 -14.18 1.92
C VAL A 114 0.44 -14.01 3.44
N ASP A 115 0.56 -15.10 4.18
CA ASP A 115 0.58 -15.00 5.64
C ASP A 115 1.81 -14.23 6.13
N ASP A 116 2.94 -14.37 5.46
CA ASP A 116 4.12 -13.60 5.80
C ASP A 116 3.86 -12.11 5.61
N VAL A 117 3.22 -11.75 4.52
CA VAL A 117 2.90 -10.36 4.23
C VAL A 117 1.91 -9.83 5.26
N ARG A 118 0.87 -10.61 5.54
CA ARG A 118 -0.14 -10.19 6.50
C ARG A 118 0.47 -9.95 7.87
N ALA A 119 1.35 -10.85 8.31
CA ALA A 119 1.99 -10.70 9.59
C ALA A 119 2.89 -9.47 9.62
N ALA A 120 3.58 -9.18 8.52
CA ALA A 120 4.45 -8.02 8.46
C ALA A 120 3.63 -6.73 8.52
N VAL A 121 2.51 -6.68 7.80
CA VAL A 121 1.65 -5.49 7.81
C VAL A 121 1.08 -5.29 9.21
N LEU A 122 0.66 -6.37 9.86
CA LEU A 122 0.12 -6.28 11.20
C LEU A 122 1.18 -5.75 12.16
N ALA A 123 2.41 -6.21 12.04
CA ALA A 123 3.48 -5.74 12.90
C ALA A 123 3.72 -4.24 12.71
N VAL A 124 3.67 -3.78 11.46
CA VAL A 124 3.81 -2.35 11.20
C VAL A 124 2.66 -1.58 11.83
N LYS A 125 1.43 -2.03 11.62
CA LYS A 125 0.26 -1.33 12.14
C LYS A 125 0.26 -1.25 13.66
N ASN A 126 0.75 -2.28 14.31
CA ASN A 126 0.78 -2.32 15.75
C ASN A 126 2.07 -1.75 16.32
N HIS A 127 2.93 -1.20 15.45
CA HIS A 127 4.23 -0.67 15.87
C HIS A 127 5.07 -1.71 16.58
N THR A 128 4.78 -2.98 16.39
CA THR A 128 5.52 -4.03 17.08
C THR A 128 7.00 -3.99 16.72
N ALA A 129 7.29 -3.76 15.45
CA ALA A 129 8.67 -3.70 15.02
C ALA A 129 9.40 -2.55 15.68
N ASN A 130 8.72 -1.42 15.84
CA ASN A 130 9.34 -0.26 16.47
C ASN A 130 9.52 -0.46 17.96
N VAL A 131 8.57 -1.13 18.57
CA VAL A 131 8.65 -1.41 19.99
C VAL A 131 9.87 -2.30 20.25
N GLU A 132 10.04 -3.31 19.42
CA GLU A 132 11.19 -4.19 19.58
C GLU A 132 12.48 -3.42 19.46
N ASN A 133 12.53 -2.50 18.51
CA ASN A 133 13.73 -1.70 18.33
C ASN A 133 14.01 -0.84 19.55
N ARG A 134 12.96 -0.33 20.16
CA ARG A 134 13.17 0.53 21.32
C ARG A 134 13.59 -0.24 22.54
N VAL A 135 13.11 -1.44 22.68
CA VAL A 135 13.46 -2.25 23.84
C VAL A 135 14.90 -2.68 23.74
N ASN A 136 15.35 -2.96 22.55
CA ASN A 136 16.71 -3.39 22.35
C ASN A 136 17.64 -2.21 22.24
#